data_0c48df30051160ef3889caa3fdaafbb2
#
_entry.id   0c48df30051160ef3889caa3fdaafbb2
#
_cell.length_a   1.000
_cell.length_b   1.000
_cell.length_c   1.000
_cell.angle_alpha   90.00
_cell.angle_beta   90.00
_cell.angle_gamma   90.00
#
_symmetry.space_group_name_H-M   'P 1'
#
loop_
_entity.id
_entity.type
_entity.pdbx_description
1 polymer ?
#
loop_
_entity_poly.entity_id
_entity_poly.type
_entity_poly.pdbx_seq_one_letter_code
_entity_poly.pdbx_strand_id
1 'polypeptide(L)'
;MKYISALSSPVFDRPGPRALSILGSTGSIGTSALKVVAKNPGALRVVALAGARNMALLARQAEAFRPAVLGVLDEAKARELRELLPAGYAPTILAGQEGYTALATLPEADLVLAAQVGAAGLVPALAAARAGKVLCLANKEALVLAGDLFRRACAESGAVILPVDSEHNALFQAFAGHDGRQATRLILTASG
;
A
#
# COMPACT_ATOMS: atom_id res chain seq x y z
N MET A 1 -6.49 -16.93 18.67
CA MET A 1 -6.13 -16.59 17.26
C MET A 1 -5.85 -15.08 17.22
N LYS A 2 -4.66 -14.64 16.78
CA LYS A 2 -4.35 -13.22 16.68
C LYS A 2 -4.97 -12.70 15.37
N TYR A 3 -5.79 -11.66 15.45
CA TYR A 3 -6.34 -11.01 14.27
C TYR A 3 -5.24 -10.24 13.54
N ILE A 4 -5.19 -10.35 12.21
CA ILE A 4 -4.21 -9.64 11.38
C ILE A 4 -4.71 -8.24 11.00
N SER A 5 -5.99 -7.94 11.18
CA SER A 5 -6.60 -6.63 10.96
C SER A 5 -6.97 -6.00 12.29
N ALA A 6 -6.22 -4.99 12.68
CA ALA A 6 -6.46 -4.25 13.92
C ALA A 6 -5.95 -2.81 13.77
N LEU A 7 -6.56 -1.87 14.47
CA LEU A 7 -6.07 -0.49 14.54
C LEU A 7 -4.97 -0.29 15.61
N SER A 8 -4.67 -1.32 16.38
CA SER A 8 -3.64 -1.29 17.42
C SER A 8 -2.25 -1.53 16.81
N SER A 9 -1.66 -0.51 16.23
CA SER A 9 -0.26 -0.53 15.79
C SER A 9 0.46 0.67 16.38
N PRO A 10 1.68 0.51 16.94
CA PRO A 10 2.51 1.62 17.45
C PRO A 10 2.75 2.72 16.41
N VAL A 11 2.60 2.38 15.13
CA VAL A 11 2.66 3.36 14.04
C VAL A 11 1.64 4.49 14.22
N PHE A 12 0.44 4.21 14.74
CA PHE A 12 -0.61 5.21 14.90
C PHE A 12 -0.44 6.10 16.13
N ASP A 13 0.38 5.68 17.10
CA ASP A 13 0.59 6.42 18.36
C ASP A 13 1.71 7.47 18.24
N ARG A 14 2.50 7.45 17.16
CA ARG A 14 3.61 8.38 16.96
C ARG A 14 3.11 9.77 16.52
N PRO A 15 3.78 10.87 16.92
CA PRO A 15 3.46 12.19 16.40
C PRO A 15 3.85 12.37 14.92
N GLY A 16 3.21 13.30 14.23
CA GLY A 16 3.51 13.67 12.84
C GLY A 16 2.88 12.78 11.78
N PRO A 17 3.09 13.09 10.49
CA PRO A 17 2.48 12.38 9.37
C PRO A 17 3.08 10.98 9.20
N ARG A 18 2.22 10.03 8.84
CA ARG A 18 2.63 8.65 8.48
C ARG A 18 3.21 8.63 7.09
N ALA A 19 4.35 7.97 6.94
CA ALA A 19 5.02 7.81 5.68
C ALA A 19 4.38 6.68 4.87
N LEU A 20 3.92 6.99 3.66
CA LEU A 20 3.15 6.09 2.81
C LEU A 20 3.93 5.74 1.54
N SER A 21 4.12 4.45 1.29
CA SER A 21 4.53 3.88 0.01
C SER A 21 3.31 3.38 -0.75
N ILE A 22 3.13 3.77 -2.01
CA ILE A 22 1.98 3.37 -2.83
C ILE A 22 2.42 2.52 -4.01
N LEU A 23 2.09 1.24 -3.98
CA LEU A 23 2.31 0.31 -5.07
C LEU A 23 1.08 0.27 -5.96
N GLY A 24 1.19 0.78 -7.19
CA GLY A 24 0.06 0.95 -8.11
C GLY A 24 -0.61 2.33 -8.02
N SER A 25 0.19 3.39 -7.85
CA SER A 25 -0.29 4.77 -7.68
C SER A 25 -1.09 5.31 -8.87
N THR A 26 -0.83 4.80 -10.06
CA THR A 26 -1.50 5.22 -11.30
C THR A 26 -2.84 4.52 -11.54
N GLY A 27 -3.19 3.52 -10.73
CA GLY A 27 -4.50 2.86 -10.76
C GLY A 27 -5.59 3.68 -10.05
N SER A 28 -6.84 3.20 -10.12
CA SER A 28 -8.01 3.88 -9.52
C SER A 28 -7.87 4.07 -8.01
N ILE A 29 -7.44 3.03 -7.30
CA ILE A 29 -7.24 3.08 -5.84
C ILE A 29 -6.05 3.98 -5.48
N GLY A 30 -4.92 3.85 -6.20
CA GLY A 30 -3.75 4.70 -5.97
C GLY A 30 -4.04 6.19 -6.20
N THR A 31 -4.75 6.53 -7.27
CA THR A 31 -5.16 7.93 -7.54
C THR A 31 -6.13 8.45 -6.49
N SER A 32 -7.03 7.62 -5.99
CA SER A 32 -7.96 7.97 -4.90
C SER A 32 -7.20 8.18 -3.59
N ALA A 33 -6.23 7.32 -3.27
CA ALA A 33 -5.38 7.47 -2.10
C ALA A 33 -4.58 8.77 -2.12
N LEU A 34 -4.02 9.15 -3.27
CA LEU A 34 -3.30 10.43 -3.40
C LEU A 34 -4.20 11.65 -3.19
N LYS A 35 -5.49 11.58 -3.56
CA LYS A 35 -6.45 12.63 -3.22
C LYS A 35 -6.69 12.74 -1.70
N VAL A 36 -6.69 11.62 -0.99
CA VAL A 36 -6.78 11.59 0.48
C VAL A 36 -5.53 12.19 1.11
N VAL A 37 -4.33 11.82 0.63
CA VAL A 37 -3.06 12.39 1.11
C VAL A 37 -3.04 13.91 0.91
N ALA A 38 -3.43 14.41 -0.27
CA ALA A 38 -3.45 15.83 -0.56
C ALA A 38 -4.38 16.64 0.37
N LYS A 39 -5.45 16.02 0.85
CA LYS A 39 -6.40 16.65 1.80
C LYS A 39 -5.95 16.54 3.26
N ASN A 40 -4.97 15.68 3.57
CA ASN A 40 -4.53 15.39 4.94
C ASN A 40 -2.99 15.48 5.09
N PRO A 41 -2.36 16.61 4.74
CA PRO A 41 -0.89 16.72 4.73
C PRO A 41 -0.26 16.61 6.13
N GLY A 42 -1.02 16.91 7.18
CA GLY A 42 -0.59 16.74 8.57
C GLY A 42 -0.62 15.28 9.06
N ALA A 43 -1.35 14.40 8.37
CA ALA A 43 -1.52 13.00 8.76
C ALA A 43 -0.73 12.03 7.88
N LEU A 44 -0.55 12.34 6.60
CA LEU A 44 0.05 11.46 5.60
C LEU A 44 1.08 12.19 4.74
N ARG A 45 2.20 11.54 4.45
CA ARG A 45 3.19 11.97 3.46
C ARG A 45 3.60 10.82 2.55
N VAL A 46 3.78 11.09 1.27
CA VAL A 46 4.24 10.08 0.31
C VAL A 46 5.77 9.98 0.36
N VAL A 47 6.30 8.76 0.50
CA VAL A 47 7.74 8.48 0.44
C VAL A 47 8.13 7.70 -0.81
N ALA A 48 7.21 6.91 -1.36
CA ALA A 48 7.42 6.17 -2.59
C ALA A 48 6.13 6.03 -3.40
N LEU A 49 6.26 6.07 -4.73
CA LEU A 49 5.18 5.80 -5.69
C LEU A 49 5.64 4.77 -6.71
N ALA A 50 4.77 3.83 -7.05
CA ALA A 50 5.04 2.88 -8.12
C ALA A 50 3.90 2.79 -9.12
N GLY A 51 4.26 2.71 -10.40
CA GLY A 51 3.35 2.53 -11.52
C GLY A 51 3.95 1.62 -12.59
N ALA A 52 3.10 0.89 -13.33
CA ALA A 52 3.57 -0.08 -14.32
C ALA A 52 3.57 0.46 -15.76
N ARG A 53 2.52 1.16 -16.19
CA ARG A 53 2.27 1.49 -17.60
C ARG A 53 2.21 2.98 -17.89
N ASN A 54 1.56 3.75 -17.06
CA ASN A 54 1.29 5.17 -17.32
C ASN A 54 2.36 6.06 -16.69
N MET A 55 3.49 6.24 -17.37
CA MET A 55 4.61 7.03 -16.87
C MET A 55 4.29 8.52 -16.83
N ALA A 56 3.49 9.02 -17.76
CA ALA A 56 3.07 10.42 -17.74
C ALA A 56 2.23 10.76 -16.48
N LEU A 57 1.36 9.87 -16.05
CA LEU A 57 0.62 10.05 -14.80
C LEU A 57 1.54 9.90 -13.58
N LEU A 58 2.46 8.91 -13.60
CA LEU A 58 3.42 8.72 -12.51
C LEU A 58 4.34 9.94 -12.35
N ALA A 59 4.80 10.54 -13.45
CA ALA A 59 5.62 11.76 -13.42
C ALA A 59 4.85 12.93 -12.78
N ARG A 60 3.58 13.17 -13.17
CA ARG A 60 2.74 14.20 -12.54
C ARG A 60 2.52 13.95 -11.05
N GLN A 61 2.30 12.70 -10.65
CA GLN A 61 2.19 12.33 -9.24
C GLN A 61 3.50 12.58 -8.49
N ALA A 62 4.61 12.21 -9.10
CA ALA A 62 5.95 12.42 -8.54
C ALA A 62 6.30 13.91 -8.40
N GLU A 63 5.90 14.73 -9.36
CA GLU A 63 6.04 16.19 -9.29
C GLU A 63 5.25 16.78 -8.12
N ALA A 64 3.99 16.34 -7.96
CA ALA A 64 3.09 16.88 -6.94
C ALA A 64 3.47 16.46 -5.51
N PHE A 65 3.92 15.22 -5.31
CA PHE A 65 4.16 14.65 -3.98
C PHE A 65 5.65 14.51 -3.62
N ARG A 66 6.55 14.69 -4.58
CA ARG A 66 8.01 14.67 -4.39
C ARG A 66 8.54 13.47 -3.58
N PRO A 67 8.13 12.21 -3.87
CA PRO A 67 8.68 11.06 -3.18
C PRO A 67 10.17 10.87 -3.48
N ALA A 68 10.90 10.32 -2.51
CA ALA A 68 12.33 10.02 -2.70
C ALA A 68 12.56 8.83 -3.65
N VAL A 69 11.61 7.90 -3.74
CA VAL A 69 11.74 6.66 -4.52
C VAL A 69 10.55 6.46 -5.45
N LEU A 70 10.84 6.09 -6.69
CA LEU A 70 9.84 5.69 -7.69
C LEU A 70 10.07 4.25 -8.13
N GLY A 71 8.98 3.50 -8.33
CA GLY A 71 9.00 2.13 -8.82
C GLY A 71 8.33 2.00 -10.19
N VAL A 72 8.97 1.26 -11.09
CA VAL A 72 8.46 1.04 -12.45
C VAL A 72 8.57 -0.43 -12.86
N LEU A 73 7.87 -0.79 -13.94
CA LEU A 73 7.80 -2.18 -14.41
C LEU A 73 9.17 -2.75 -14.82
N ASP A 74 9.95 -1.95 -15.56
CA ASP A 74 11.23 -2.37 -16.15
C ASP A 74 12.12 -1.15 -16.45
N GLU A 75 13.34 -1.42 -16.93
CA GLU A 75 14.33 -0.38 -17.27
C GLU A 75 13.89 0.51 -18.45
N ALA A 76 13.06 0.01 -19.36
CA ALA A 76 12.53 0.85 -20.44
C ALA A 76 11.59 1.92 -19.86
N LYS A 77 10.73 1.53 -18.92
CA LYS A 77 9.86 2.44 -18.18
C LYS A 77 10.63 3.39 -17.25
N ALA A 78 11.76 2.95 -16.73
CA ALA A 78 12.63 3.83 -15.94
C ALA A 78 13.24 4.94 -16.80
N ARG A 79 13.68 4.63 -18.03
CA ARG A 79 14.17 5.63 -18.98
C ARG A 79 13.07 6.61 -19.39
N GLU A 80 11.90 6.10 -19.79
CA GLU A 80 10.72 6.91 -20.13
C GLU A 80 10.35 7.88 -18.99
N LEU A 81 10.34 7.39 -17.76
CA LEU A 81 9.99 8.21 -16.60
C LEU A 81 11.02 9.32 -16.35
N ARG A 82 12.33 9.04 -16.48
CA ARG A 82 13.38 10.05 -16.28
C ARG A 82 13.24 11.25 -17.23
N GLU A 83 12.82 11.00 -18.47
CA GLU A 83 12.59 12.07 -19.46
C GLU A 83 11.37 12.95 -19.14
N LEU A 84 10.42 12.41 -18.38
CA LEU A 84 9.18 13.08 -17.98
C LEU A 84 9.28 13.84 -16.65
N LEU A 85 10.32 13.59 -15.87
CA LEU A 85 10.48 14.25 -14.56
C LEU A 85 10.95 15.70 -14.73
N PRO A 86 10.50 16.62 -13.87
CA PRO A 86 10.90 18.01 -13.94
C PRO A 86 12.39 18.19 -13.62
N ALA A 87 13.02 19.18 -14.25
CA ALA A 87 14.42 19.53 -14.01
C ALA A 87 14.66 19.79 -12.50
N GLY A 88 15.79 19.29 -11.99
CA GLY A 88 16.15 19.44 -10.57
C GLY A 88 15.43 18.47 -9.61
N TYR A 89 14.63 17.54 -10.13
CA TYR A 89 14.08 16.46 -9.32
C TYR A 89 14.62 15.11 -9.77
N ALA A 90 15.47 14.50 -8.96
CA ALA A 90 16.19 13.27 -9.25
C ALA A 90 15.91 12.19 -8.19
N PRO A 91 14.70 11.59 -8.15
CA PRO A 91 14.38 10.50 -7.24
C PRO A 91 15.14 9.24 -7.64
N THR A 92 15.34 8.32 -6.70
CA THR A 92 15.79 6.97 -7.02
C THR A 92 14.69 6.24 -7.78
N ILE A 93 14.98 5.71 -8.97
CA ILE A 93 14.04 4.93 -9.76
C ILE A 93 14.48 3.46 -9.74
N LEU A 94 13.61 2.60 -9.22
CA LEU A 94 13.82 1.16 -9.12
C LEU A 94 12.89 0.43 -10.10
N ALA A 95 13.42 -0.56 -10.80
CA ALA A 95 12.69 -1.29 -11.83
C ALA A 95 12.43 -2.76 -11.42
N GLY A 96 11.36 -3.33 -11.95
CA GLY A 96 11.05 -4.75 -11.84
C GLY A 96 10.53 -5.18 -10.47
N GLN A 97 10.43 -6.49 -10.30
CA GLN A 97 9.90 -7.13 -9.10
C GLN A 97 10.70 -6.76 -7.83
N GLU A 98 12.01 -6.72 -7.94
CA GLU A 98 12.90 -6.33 -6.83
C GLU A 98 12.68 -4.87 -6.44
N GLY A 99 12.51 -3.99 -7.44
CA GLY A 99 12.16 -2.60 -7.22
C GLY A 99 10.86 -2.43 -6.44
N TYR A 100 9.79 -3.11 -6.85
CA TYR A 100 8.52 -3.08 -6.11
C TYR A 100 8.65 -3.62 -4.69
N THR A 101 9.45 -4.67 -4.51
CA THR A 101 9.72 -5.25 -3.19
C THR A 101 10.50 -4.27 -2.30
N ALA A 102 11.49 -3.58 -2.85
CA ALA A 102 12.23 -2.55 -2.14
C ALA A 102 11.32 -1.40 -1.68
N LEU A 103 10.39 -0.93 -2.55
CA LEU A 103 9.41 0.09 -2.18
C LEU A 103 8.45 -0.38 -1.07
N ALA A 104 8.11 -1.67 -1.06
CA ALA A 104 7.25 -2.27 -0.05
C ALA A 104 7.92 -2.40 1.32
N THR A 105 9.26 -2.43 1.35
CA THR A 105 10.05 -2.65 2.55
C THR A 105 10.90 -1.45 2.97
N LEU A 106 10.70 -0.28 2.36
CA LEU A 106 11.43 0.94 2.69
C LEU A 106 11.43 1.19 4.19
N PRO A 107 12.59 1.39 4.83
CA PRO A 107 12.65 1.66 6.28
C PRO A 107 11.79 2.84 6.71
N GLU A 108 11.76 3.89 5.89
CA GLU A 108 11.02 5.14 6.15
C GLU A 108 9.50 4.99 5.98
N ALA A 109 9.03 3.95 5.29
CA ALA A 109 7.61 3.74 5.10
C ALA A 109 6.96 3.12 6.36
N ASP A 110 5.94 3.77 6.86
CA ASP A 110 5.08 3.27 7.94
C ASP A 110 3.95 2.41 7.38
N LEU A 111 3.35 2.91 6.30
CA LEU A 111 2.20 2.34 5.61
C LEU A 111 2.60 1.93 4.19
N VAL A 112 2.10 0.80 3.74
CA VAL A 112 2.23 0.35 2.34
C VAL A 112 0.84 0.12 1.76
N LEU A 113 0.46 0.92 0.77
CA LEU A 113 -0.75 0.67 0.00
C LEU A 113 -0.44 -0.29 -1.15
N ALA A 114 -0.89 -1.53 -1.04
CA ALA A 114 -0.78 -2.54 -2.08
C ALA A 114 -2.00 -2.50 -3.01
N ALA A 115 -1.91 -1.68 -4.06
CA ALA A 115 -2.97 -1.46 -5.05
C ALA A 115 -2.58 -1.95 -6.46
N GLN A 116 -1.63 -2.88 -6.53
CA GLN A 116 -1.30 -3.59 -7.78
C GLN A 116 -2.36 -4.64 -8.09
N VAL A 117 -2.74 -4.78 -9.36
CA VAL A 117 -3.75 -5.74 -9.80
C VAL A 117 -3.11 -7.12 -10.04
N GLY A 118 -3.82 -8.16 -9.66
CA GLY A 118 -3.45 -9.56 -9.94
C GLY A 118 -2.26 -10.06 -9.13
N ALA A 119 -1.64 -11.16 -9.60
CA ALA A 119 -0.56 -11.86 -8.89
C ALA A 119 0.72 -11.03 -8.73
N ALA A 120 0.94 -10.01 -9.56
CA ALA A 120 2.12 -9.15 -9.49
C ALA A 120 2.24 -8.40 -8.14
N GLY A 121 1.13 -8.14 -7.46
CA GLY A 121 1.10 -7.50 -6.16
C GLY A 121 1.40 -8.43 -4.98
N LEU A 122 1.39 -9.76 -5.17
CA LEU A 122 1.52 -10.73 -4.07
C LEU A 122 2.89 -10.63 -3.37
N VAL A 123 3.97 -10.67 -4.14
CA VAL A 123 5.34 -10.72 -3.57
C VAL A 123 5.66 -9.43 -2.80
N PRO A 124 5.46 -8.20 -3.36
CA PRO A 124 5.70 -6.98 -2.61
C PRO A 124 4.80 -6.84 -1.37
N ALA A 125 3.52 -7.21 -1.47
CA ALA A 125 2.61 -7.14 -0.32
C ALA A 125 3.03 -8.09 0.81
N LEU A 126 3.43 -9.33 0.47
CA LEU A 126 3.95 -10.27 1.46
C LEU A 126 5.27 -9.81 2.08
N ALA A 127 6.14 -9.17 1.28
CA ALA A 127 7.37 -8.57 1.78
C ALA A 127 7.09 -7.43 2.77
N ALA A 128 6.12 -6.57 2.49
CA ALA A 128 5.67 -5.54 3.43
C ALA A 128 5.18 -6.13 4.76
N ALA A 129 4.38 -7.20 4.70
CA ALA A 129 3.91 -7.90 5.89
C ALA A 129 5.07 -8.51 6.69
N ARG A 130 6.05 -9.14 6.03
CA ARG A 130 7.26 -9.68 6.68
C ARG A 130 8.14 -8.60 7.30
N ALA A 131 8.15 -7.41 6.72
CA ALA A 131 8.88 -6.24 7.23
C ALA A 131 8.15 -5.49 8.37
N GLY A 132 7.03 -6.01 8.86
CA GLY A 132 6.29 -5.42 9.99
C GLY A 132 5.53 -4.14 9.65
N LYS A 133 5.28 -3.86 8.36
CA LYS A 133 4.59 -2.64 7.92
C LYS A 133 3.08 -2.72 8.19
N VAL A 134 2.44 -1.56 8.30
CA VAL A 134 0.98 -1.50 8.18
C VAL A 134 0.62 -1.61 6.70
N LEU A 135 0.04 -2.73 6.32
CA LEU A 135 -0.30 -3.05 4.94
C LEU A 135 -1.76 -2.69 4.65
N CYS A 136 -1.97 -1.60 3.90
CA CYS A 136 -3.27 -1.23 3.34
C CYS A 136 -3.50 -2.07 2.08
N LEU A 137 -4.22 -3.18 2.20
CA LEU A 137 -4.36 -4.17 1.14
C LEU A 137 -5.63 -3.93 0.32
N ALA A 138 -5.45 -3.55 -0.95
CA ALA A 138 -6.52 -3.38 -1.91
C ALA A 138 -6.67 -4.59 -2.85
N ASN A 139 -5.61 -5.39 -2.98
CA ASN A 139 -5.58 -6.61 -3.80
C ASN A 139 -6.02 -7.81 -2.97
N LYS A 140 -7.33 -8.11 -2.96
CA LYS A 140 -7.90 -9.25 -2.22
C LYS A 140 -7.47 -10.61 -2.78
N GLU A 141 -7.10 -10.67 -4.07
CA GLU A 141 -6.60 -11.88 -4.71
C GLU A 141 -5.34 -12.41 -4.04
N ALA A 142 -4.51 -11.52 -3.50
CA ALA A 142 -3.32 -11.92 -2.73
C ALA A 142 -3.67 -12.72 -1.48
N LEU A 143 -4.77 -12.38 -0.77
CA LEU A 143 -5.23 -13.14 0.39
C LEU A 143 -5.84 -14.48 0.00
N VAL A 144 -6.52 -14.55 -1.15
CA VAL A 144 -7.04 -15.83 -1.67
C VAL A 144 -5.89 -16.79 -2.00
N LEU A 145 -4.83 -16.26 -2.63
CA LEU A 145 -3.67 -17.07 -3.06
C LEU A 145 -2.76 -17.47 -1.89
N ALA A 146 -2.59 -16.60 -0.90
CA ALA A 146 -1.54 -16.75 0.10
C ALA A 146 -1.94 -16.30 1.51
N GLY A 147 -3.22 -16.39 1.88
CA GLY A 147 -3.73 -15.93 3.17
C GLY A 147 -3.01 -16.50 4.38
N ASP A 148 -2.65 -17.78 4.34
CA ASP A 148 -1.89 -18.41 5.43
C ASP A 148 -0.45 -17.86 5.55
N LEU A 149 0.17 -17.49 4.43
CA LEU A 149 1.49 -16.86 4.45
C LEU A 149 1.41 -15.44 5.04
N PHE A 150 0.38 -14.67 4.70
CA PHE A 150 0.15 -13.36 5.32
C PHE A 150 -0.11 -13.47 6.81
N ARG A 151 -0.92 -14.43 7.24
CA ARG A 151 -1.20 -14.65 8.67
C ARG A 151 0.06 -14.98 9.46
N ARG A 152 0.92 -15.86 8.93
CA ARG A 152 2.21 -16.19 9.55
C ARG A 152 3.13 -14.97 9.59
N ALA A 153 3.30 -14.27 8.45
CA ALA A 153 4.11 -13.07 8.38
C ALA A 153 3.67 -12.02 9.41
N CYS A 154 2.38 -11.75 9.52
CA CYS A 154 1.84 -10.79 10.51
C CYS A 154 2.05 -11.27 11.95
N ALA A 155 1.93 -12.58 12.21
CA ALA A 155 2.15 -13.13 13.55
C ALA A 155 3.61 -13.00 13.99
N GLU A 156 4.55 -13.20 13.07
CA GLU A 156 5.99 -13.14 13.30
C GLU A 156 6.53 -11.71 13.38
N SER A 157 6.09 -10.83 12.46
CA SER A 157 6.62 -9.46 12.32
C SER A 157 5.87 -8.42 13.13
N GLY A 158 4.64 -8.70 13.57
CA GLY A 158 3.75 -7.71 14.15
C GLY A 158 3.07 -6.80 13.12
N ALA A 159 3.20 -7.07 11.81
CA ALA A 159 2.49 -6.34 10.77
C ALA A 159 0.98 -6.40 10.95
N VAL A 160 0.30 -5.36 10.49
CA VAL A 160 -1.15 -5.22 10.51
C VAL A 160 -1.66 -5.06 9.08
N ILE A 161 -2.72 -5.76 8.72
CA ILE A 161 -3.39 -5.60 7.43
C ILE A 161 -4.66 -4.78 7.62
N LEU A 162 -4.75 -3.66 6.92
CA LEU A 162 -5.96 -2.84 6.82
C LEU A 162 -6.62 -3.10 5.45
N PRO A 163 -7.85 -3.61 5.40
CA PRO A 163 -8.52 -3.85 4.13
C PRO A 163 -8.90 -2.52 3.47
N VAL A 164 -8.64 -2.41 2.17
CA VAL A 164 -9.01 -1.24 1.35
C VAL A 164 -10.08 -1.59 0.32
N ASP A 165 -10.22 -2.87 -0.03
CA ASP A 165 -11.36 -3.32 -0.83
C ASP A 165 -12.69 -3.08 -0.09
N SER A 166 -13.77 -2.83 -0.84
CA SER A 166 -15.03 -2.36 -0.29
C SER A 166 -15.68 -3.37 0.64
N GLU A 167 -15.62 -4.64 0.32
CA GLU A 167 -16.33 -5.70 1.04
C GLU A 167 -15.70 -5.96 2.41
N HIS A 168 -14.39 -6.18 2.44
CA HIS A 168 -13.69 -6.40 3.72
C HIS A 168 -13.58 -5.12 4.54
N ASN A 169 -13.44 -3.96 3.90
CA ASN A 169 -13.39 -2.68 4.60
C ASN A 169 -14.73 -2.37 5.28
N ALA A 170 -15.87 -2.66 4.64
CA ALA A 170 -17.19 -2.49 5.26
C ALA A 170 -17.33 -3.31 6.55
N LEU A 171 -16.93 -4.58 6.53
CA LEU A 171 -16.92 -5.42 7.73
C LEU A 171 -15.93 -4.87 8.79
N PHE A 172 -14.73 -4.48 8.37
CA PHE A 172 -13.73 -3.94 9.28
C PHE A 172 -14.25 -2.68 10.01
N GLN A 173 -14.89 -1.76 9.28
CA GLN A 173 -15.49 -0.57 9.88
C GLN A 173 -16.69 -0.90 10.79
N ALA A 174 -17.54 -1.86 10.40
CA ALA A 174 -18.67 -2.28 11.21
C ALA A 174 -18.23 -2.90 12.55
N PHE A 175 -17.05 -3.51 12.59
CA PHE A 175 -16.46 -4.05 13.81
C PHE A 175 -15.63 -3.03 14.61
N ALA A 176 -15.34 -1.88 14.04
CA ALA A 176 -14.51 -0.87 14.73
C ALA A 176 -15.19 -0.43 16.04
N GLY A 177 -14.52 -0.60 17.17
CA GLY A 177 -15.04 -0.27 18.49
C GLY A 177 -15.99 -1.31 19.13
N HIS A 178 -16.23 -2.45 18.47
CA HIS A 178 -17.05 -3.55 18.99
C HIS A 178 -16.21 -4.80 19.28
N ASP A 179 -16.65 -5.60 20.25
CA ASP A 179 -16.08 -6.93 20.49
C ASP A 179 -16.63 -7.90 19.44
N GLY A 180 -15.77 -8.36 18.52
CA GLY A 180 -16.15 -9.31 17.47
C GLY A 180 -16.76 -10.62 17.97
N ARG A 181 -16.53 -10.98 19.26
CA ARG A 181 -17.17 -12.14 19.89
C ARG A 181 -18.66 -11.99 20.13
N GLN A 182 -19.16 -10.75 20.10
CA GLN A 182 -20.59 -10.44 20.25
C GLN A 182 -21.36 -10.57 18.93
N ALA A 183 -20.66 -10.73 17.80
CA ALA A 183 -21.31 -10.90 16.51
C ALA A 183 -21.90 -12.30 16.38
N THR A 184 -23.20 -12.39 16.22
CA THR A 184 -23.94 -13.64 16.00
C THR A 184 -24.08 -14.02 14.53
N ARG A 185 -23.94 -13.03 13.63
CA ARG A 185 -24.03 -13.21 12.18
C ARG A 185 -23.18 -12.19 11.45
N LEU A 186 -22.52 -12.63 10.41
CA LEU A 186 -21.83 -11.78 9.42
C LEU A 186 -22.56 -11.88 8.09
N ILE A 187 -22.85 -10.74 7.49
CA ILE A 187 -23.43 -10.66 6.15
C ILE A 187 -22.42 -9.90 5.29
N LEU A 188 -21.75 -10.63 4.40
CA LEU A 188 -20.82 -10.06 3.42
C LEU A 188 -21.58 -9.81 2.13
N THR A 189 -21.72 -8.54 1.75
CA THR A 189 -22.28 -8.17 0.44
C THR A 189 -21.19 -8.30 -0.63
N ALA A 190 -21.55 -8.77 -1.80
CA ALA A 190 -20.65 -8.86 -2.95
C ALA A 190 -21.38 -8.38 -4.20
N SER A 191 -20.62 -7.81 -5.14
CA SER A 191 -21.13 -7.57 -6.50
C SER A 191 -21.30 -8.91 -7.20
N GLY A 192 -22.51 -9.16 -7.71
CA GLY A 192 -22.84 -10.36 -8.48
C GLY A 192 -22.18 -10.41 -9.85
#